data_888179c93fc7e92f82845a16bed71df3
#
_entry.id   888179c93fc7e92f82845a16bed71df3
#
_cell.length_a   1.000
_cell.length_b   1.000
_cell.length_c   1.000
_cell.angle_alpha   90.00
_cell.angle_beta   90.00
_cell.angle_gamma   90.00
#
_symmetry.space_group_name_H-M   'P 1'
#
loop_
_entity.id
_entity.type
_entity.pdbx_description
1 polymer ?
#
loop_
_entity_poly.entity_id
_entity_poly.type
_entity_poly.pdbx_seq_one_letter_code
_entity_poly.pdbx_strand_id
1 'polypeptide(L)'
;KAEVVGASKGKFKIFIPSSAEDFLGLLYPTLGKGKTGDDQVAWYKKHLLDPYARGSRNISTARVTIMNDYRALKKELKTNTKDLLKKIPGEPFTKEQAIRVYIWNKQGMDIPGLSKTDNKELVKYVEKDAKLKVLADQIIEIGKGGEYAKPKDSWLAGGITTDILQTLDTTTRVKYLEEWQRNSDVIFSEKNLNKLEAAYGKSYREALENMLERMKTGRNRNFSGDTITGRATDWLTGSIGAIMFFNTRSALLQTLS
;
A
#
# COMPACT_ATOMS: atom_id res chain seq x y z
N LYS A 1 8.67 9.14 -20.12
CA LYS A 1 9.00 7.76 -20.57
C LYS A 1 10.50 7.58 -20.75
N ALA A 2 11.24 8.55 -21.30
CA ALA A 2 12.70 8.48 -21.43
C ALA A 2 13.40 8.42 -20.06
N GLU A 3 12.93 9.16 -19.06
CA GLU A 3 13.42 9.10 -17.68
C GLU A 3 13.14 7.73 -17.03
N VAL A 4 11.95 7.17 -17.24
CA VAL A 4 11.59 5.85 -16.73
C VAL A 4 12.40 4.75 -17.40
N VAL A 5 12.59 4.81 -18.71
CA VAL A 5 13.45 3.88 -19.47
C VAL A 5 14.92 4.06 -19.07
N GLY A 6 15.35 5.30 -18.80
CA GLY A 6 16.68 5.61 -18.29
C GLY A 6 16.92 5.07 -16.88
N ALA A 7 15.90 5.18 -15.99
CA ALA A 7 15.95 4.60 -14.64
C ALA A 7 16.03 3.08 -14.68
N SER A 8 15.29 2.43 -15.56
CA SER A 8 15.35 0.97 -15.75
C SER A 8 16.69 0.49 -16.31
N LYS A 9 17.41 1.36 -17.02
CA LYS A 9 18.76 1.11 -17.55
C LYS A 9 19.90 1.54 -16.62
N GLY A 10 19.57 1.92 -15.37
CA GLY A 10 20.59 2.36 -14.40
C GLY A 10 21.19 3.75 -14.65
N LYS A 11 20.68 4.52 -15.62
CA LYS A 11 21.13 5.89 -15.89
C LYS A 11 20.69 6.90 -14.85
N PHE A 12 19.57 6.64 -14.16
CA PHE A 12 19.07 7.51 -13.09
C PHE A 12 19.04 6.74 -11.78
N LYS A 13 19.66 7.32 -10.75
CA LYS A 13 19.68 6.74 -9.39
C LYS A 13 18.38 6.94 -8.60
N ILE A 14 17.38 7.59 -9.18
CA ILE A 14 16.13 7.95 -8.50
C ILE A 14 15.04 7.00 -8.98
N PHE A 15 14.56 6.16 -8.07
CA PHE A 15 13.33 5.39 -8.26
C PHE A 15 12.14 6.31 -7.95
N ILE A 16 11.32 6.60 -8.95
CA ILE A 16 10.05 7.30 -8.79
C ILE A 16 8.94 6.24 -8.90
N PRO A 17 8.16 6.00 -7.82
CA PRO A 17 7.01 5.11 -7.90
C PRO A 17 6.01 5.61 -8.94
N SER A 18 5.32 4.69 -9.63
CA SER A 18 4.30 5.02 -10.65
C SER A 18 3.22 6.00 -10.14
N SER A 19 2.83 5.87 -8.88
CA SER A 19 1.88 6.82 -8.24
C SER A 19 2.41 8.26 -8.17
N ALA A 20 3.73 8.46 -8.10
CA ALA A 20 4.33 9.80 -8.08
C ALA A 20 4.40 10.42 -9.48
N GLU A 21 4.55 9.61 -10.52
CA GLU A 21 4.47 10.06 -11.93
C GLU A 21 3.04 10.49 -12.27
N ASP A 22 2.04 9.67 -11.91
CA ASP A 22 0.63 9.98 -12.10
C ASP A 22 0.24 11.27 -11.35
N PHE A 23 0.79 11.45 -10.15
CA PHE A 23 0.55 12.64 -9.33
C PHE A 23 1.14 13.91 -9.96
N LEU A 24 2.35 13.86 -10.51
CA LEU A 24 2.91 14.97 -11.29
C LEU A 24 2.03 15.36 -12.47
N GLY A 25 1.45 14.37 -13.14
CA GLY A 25 0.51 14.60 -14.23
C GLY A 25 -0.70 15.41 -13.80
N LEU A 26 -1.26 15.11 -12.62
CA LEU A 26 -2.36 15.88 -12.06
C LEU A 26 -1.97 17.33 -11.70
N LEU A 27 -0.74 17.55 -11.27
CA LEU A 27 -0.25 18.89 -10.93
C LEU A 27 0.11 19.73 -12.16
N TYR A 28 0.36 19.10 -13.31
CA TYR A 28 0.82 19.77 -14.51
C TYR A 28 -0.05 20.97 -14.95
N PRO A 29 -1.40 20.90 -14.92
CA PRO A 29 -2.23 22.05 -15.28
C PRO A 29 -2.05 23.28 -14.35
N THR A 30 -1.56 23.06 -13.13
CA THR A 30 -1.35 24.12 -12.12
C THR A 30 -0.02 24.82 -12.27
N LEU A 31 0.89 24.30 -13.11
CA LEU A 31 2.23 24.83 -13.27
C LEU A 31 2.24 26.06 -14.20
N GLY A 32 3.05 27.05 -13.84
CA GLY A 32 3.35 28.20 -14.66
C GLY A 32 4.14 27.85 -15.91
N LYS A 33 4.42 28.86 -16.73
CA LYS A 33 5.22 28.70 -17.98
C LYS A 33 6.68 29.06 -17.73
N GLY A 34 7.59 28.41 -18.46
CA GLY A 34 9.02 28.70 -18.44
C GLY A 34 9.62 28.54 -17.05
N LYS A 35 10.53 29.42 -16.68
CA LYS A 35 11.26 29.36 -15.39
C LYS A 35 10.36 29.22 -14.17
N THR A 36 9.21 29.90 -14.12
CA THR A 36 8.25 29.77 -13.01
C THR A 36 7.75 28.34 -12.90
N GLY A 37 7.42 27.70 -14.01
CA GLY A 37 6.99 26.30 -14.01
C GLY A 37 8.10 25.35 -13.56
N ASP A 38 9.34 25.59 -13.99
CA ASP A 38 10.50 24.79 -13.61
C ASP A 38 10.76 24.89 -12.09
N ASP A 39 10.71 26.11 -11.54
CA ASP A 39 10.86 26.34 -10.10
C ASP A 39 9.75 25.66 -9.29
N GLN A 40 8.50 25.67 -9.78
CA GLN A 40 7.38 24.98 -9.16
C GLN A 40 7.56 23.46 -9.21
N VAL A 41 8.00 22.90 -10.33
CA VAL A 41 8.30 21.45 -10.43
C VAL A 41 9.40 21.08 -9.44
N ALA A 42 10.48 21.85 -9.35
CA ALA A 42 11.56 21.63 -8.40
C ALA A 42 11.06 21.66 -6.95
N TRP A 43 10.14 22.61 -6.64
CA TRP A 43 9.52 22.72 -5.33
C TRP A 43 8.66 21.51 -4.99
N TYR A 44 7.74 21.08 -5.89
CA TYR A 44 6.95 19.87 -5.70
C TYR A 44 7.79 18.61 -5.56
N LYS A 45 8.85 18.52 -6.38
CA LYS A 45 9.82 17.43 -6.28
C LYS A 45 10.40 17.35 -4.89
N LYS A 46 10.94 18.45 -4.38
CA LYS A 46 11.59 18.53 -3.07
C LYS A 46 10.64 18.19 -1.93
N HIS A 47 9.40 18.72 -1.95
CA HIS A 47 8.48 18.66 -0.81
C HIS A 47 7.51 17.49 -0.86
N LEU A 48 7.23 16.90 -2.02
CA LEU A 48 6.27 15.82 -2.19
C LEU A 48 6.91 14.56 -2.78
N LEU A 49 7.58 14.66 -3.94
CA LEU A 49 8.00 13.47 -4.66
C LEU A 49 9.19 12.77 -4.00
N ASP A 50 10.21 13.51 -3.62
CA ASP A 50 11.41 12.95 -2.98
C ASP A 50 11.08 12.34 -1.60
N PRO A 51 10.28 12.97 -0.71
CA PRO A 51 9.81 12.34 0.51
C PRO A 51 9.00 11.07 0.26
N TYR A 52 8.09 11.09 -0.72
CA TYR A 52 7.32 9.90 -1.10
C TYR A 52 8.19 8.78 -1.64
N ALA A 53 9.13 9.08 -2.51
CA ALA A 53 10.04 8.11 -3.10
C ALA A 53 10.97 7.47 -2.04
N ARG A 54 11.45 8.27 -1.07
CA ARG A 54 12.20 7.75 0.09
C ARG A 54 11.36 6.82 0.93
N GLY A 55 10.15 7.26 1.30
CA GLY A 55 9.20 6.47 2.09
C GLY A 55 8.83 5.16 1.39
N SER A 56 8.51 5.20 0.12
CA SER A 56 8.17 4.01 -0.69
C SER A 56 9.31 2.99 -0.78
N ARG A 57 10.57 3.47 -0.92
CA ARG A 57 11.74 2.58 -0.86
C ARG A 57 11.88 1.91 0.50
N ASN A 58 11.73 2.67 1.58
CA ASN A 58 11.83 2.14 2.92
C ASN A 58 10.74 1.10 3.20
N ILE A 59 9.50 1.34 2.74
CA ILE A 59 8.40 0.38 2.81
C ILE A 59 8.76 -0.90 2.04
N SER A 60 9.26 -0.77 0.81
CA SER A 60 9.66 -1.91 -0.01
C SER A 60 10.77 -2.72 0.66
N THR A 61 11.79 -2.06 1.19
CA THR A 61 12.89 -2.70 1.92
C THR A 61 12.38 -3.42 3.16
N ALA A 62 11.52 -2.79 3.95
CA ALA A 62 10.93 -3.40 5.15
C ALA A 62 10.13 -4.66 4.80
N ARG A 63 9.35 -4.63 3.71
CA ARG A 63 8.62 -5.81 3.21
C ARG A 63 9.54 -6.97 2.86
N VAL A 64 10.61 -6.69 2.11
CA VAL A 64 11.58 -7.72 1.71
C VAL A 64 12.24 -8.33 2.93
N THR A 65 12.71 -7.50 3.87
CA THR A 65 13.35 -7.95 5.12
C THR A 65 12.42 -8.90 5.88
N ILE A 66 11.21 -8.48 6.18
CA ILE A 66 10.27 -9.27 6.98
C ILE A 66 9.84 -10.56 6.27
N MET A 67 9.67 -10.52 4.96
CA MET A 67 9.40 -11.74 4.20
C MET A 67 10.58 -12.72 4.22
N ASN A 68 11.81 -12.22 4.26
CA ASN A 68 12.99 -13.05 4.43
C ASN A 68 13.07 -13.63 5.85
N ASP A 69 12.78 -12.83 6.87
CA ASP A 69 12.72 -13.30 8.27
C ASP A 69 11.66 -14.40 8.44
N TYR A 70 10.47 -14.22 7.88
CA TYR A 70 9.43 -15.25 7.88
C TYR A 70 9.86 -16.54 7.16
N ARG A 71 10.57 -16.44 6.02
CA ARG A 71 11.09 -17.61 5.32
C ARG A 71 12.18 -18.31 6.13
N ALA A 72 13.08 -17.56 6.75
CA ALA A 72 14.13 -18.08 7.62
C ALA A 72 13.53 -18.82 8.81
N LEU A 73 12.53 -18.23 9.48
CA LEU A 73 11.81 -18.86 10.59
C LEU A 73 11.16 -20.18 10.19
N LYS A 74 10.48 -20.24 9.04
CA LYS A 74 9.91 -21.50 8.55
C LYS A 74 10.98 -22.59 8.30
N LYS A 75 12.12 -22.17 7.77
CA LYS A 75 13.25 -23.10 7.52
C LYS A 75 13.83 -23.63 8.83
N GLU A 76 14.04 -22.76 9.81
CA GLU A 76 14.54 -23.12 11.15
C GLU A 76 13.61 -24.11 11.85
N LEU A 77 12.31 -23.85 11.85
CA LEU A 77 11.30 -24.73 12.44
C LEU A 77 11.01 -25.99 11.59
N LYS A 78 11.69 -26.15 10.44
CA LYS A 78 11.42 -27.23 9.48
C LYS A 78 9.95 -27.34 9.08
N THR A 79 9.27 -26.17 8.98
CA THR A 79 7.88 -26.07 8.59
C THR A 79 7.79 -25.58 7.15
N ASN A 80 7.06 -26.28 6.29
CA ASN A 80 6.86 -25.84 4.92
C ASN A 80 5.42 -25.39 4.67
N THR A 81 5.24 -24.57 3.64
CA THR A 81 3.92 -24.03 3.28
C THR A 81 2.91 -25.13 2.96
N LYS A 82 3.34 -26.22 2.28
CA LYS A 82 2.44 -27.33 1.93
C LYS A 82 1.90 -28.03 3.18
N ASP A 83 2.72 -28.14 4.23
CA ASP A 83 2.29 -28.73 5.50
C ASP A 83 1.31 -27.84 6.25
N LEU A 84 1.53 -26.51 6.25
CA LEU A 84 0.62 -25.55 6.85
C LEU A 84 -0.77 -25.51 6.17
N LEU A 85 -0.82 -25.79 4.87
CA LEU A 85 -2.07 -25.84 4.11
C LEU A 85 -2.86 -27.15 4.27
N LYS A 86 -2.27 -28.18 4.93
CA LYS A 86 -3.01 -29.40 5.24
C LYS A 86 -4.12 -29.13 6.25
N LYS A 87 -5.25 -29.78 6.02
CA LYS A 87 -6.35 -29.78 6.98
C LYS A 87 -5.94 -30.46 8.29
N ILE A 88 -6.48 -29.96 9.38
CA ILE A 88 -6.41 -30.60 10.69
C ILE A 88 -7.31 -31.84 10.64
N PRO A 89 -6.84 -33.01 11.09
CA PRO A 89 -7.65 -34.22 11.10
C PRO A 89 -8.96 -34.03 11.87
N GLY A 90 -10.09 -34.27 11.21
CA GLY A 90 -11.42 -34.09 11.77
C GLY A 90 -11.99 -32.68 11.71
N GLU A 91 -11.23 -31.69 11.23
CA GLU A 91 -11.63 -30.31 11.16
C GLU A 91 -11.73 -29.77 9.72
N PRO A 92 -12.63 -28.82 9.43
CA PRO A 92 -12.67 -28.17 8.12
C PRO A 92 -11.49 -27.22 7.87
N PHE A 93 -10.75 -26.86 8.91
CA PHE A 93 -9.71 -25.83 8.91
C PHE A 93 -8.31 -26.40 8.62
N THR A 94 -7.43 -25.54 8.10
CA THR A 94 -6.02 -25.86 7.89
C THR A 94 -5.17 -25.46 9.09
N LYS A 95 -3.95 -26.00 9.20
CA LYS A 95 -2.98 -25.58 10.23
C LYS A 95 -2.66 -24.09 10.13
N GLU A 96 -2.55 -23.54 8.93
CA GLU A 96 -2.33 -22.11 8.71
C GLU A 96 -3.47 -21.26 9.26
N GLN A 97 -4.72 -21.69 9.03
CA GLN A 97 -5.89 -21.00 9.59
C GLN A 97 -5.90 -21.07 11.12
N ALA A 98 -5.53 -22.21 11.72
CA ALA A 98 -5.40 -22.33 13.17
C ALA A 98 -4.35 -21.37 13.75
N ILE A 99 -3.18 -21.24 13.12
CA ILE A 99 -2.14 -20.28 13.54
C ILE A 99 -2.69 -18.84 13.50
N ARG A 100 -3.40 -18.46 12.44
CA ARG A 100 -3.99 -17.12 12.30
C ARG A 100 -5.03 -16.86 13.40
N VAL A 101 -5.90 -17.85 13.66
CA VAL A 101 -6.87 -17.78 14.75
C VAL A 101 -6.19 -17.61 16.10
N TYR A 102 -5.11 -18.35 16.37
CA TYR A 102 -4.32 -18.21 17.59
C TYR A 102 -3.75 -16.80 17.74
N ILE A 103 -3.15 -16.23 16.67
CA ILE A 103 -2.58 -14.88 16.68
C ILE A 103 -3.66 -13.83 16.98
N TRP A 104 -4.83 -13.91 16.31
CA TRP A 104 -5.94 -12.99 16.55
C TRP A 104 -6.47 -13.07 17.97
N ASN A 105 -6.61 -14.28 18.53
CA ASN A 105 -7.01 -14.45 19.93
C ASN A 105 -6.00 -13.84 20.91
N LYS A 106 -4.70 -14.03 20.66
CA LYS A 106 -3.63 -13.42 21.47
C LYS A 106 -3.72 -11.89 21.49
N GLN A 107 -4.25 -11.29 20.46
CA GLN A 107 -4.43 -9.84 20.33
C GLN A 107 -5.86 -9.37 20.67
N GLY A 108 -6.71 -10.26 21.17
CA GLY A 108 -8.07 -9.92 21.59
C GLY A 108 -9.02 -9.56 20.45
N MET A 109 -8.76 -10.06 19.24
CA MET A 109 -9.57 -9.75 18.05
C MET A 109 -10.69 -10.77 17.86
N ASP A 110 -11.91 -10.29 17.60
CA ASP A 110 -13.03 -11.13 17.19
C ASP A 110 -12.88 -11.58 15.73
N ILE A 111 -13.21 -12.85 15.45
CA ILE A 111 -13.07 -13.45 14.13
C ILE A 111 -14.45 -13.65 13.52
N PRO A 112 -14.77 -12.93 12.42
CA PRO A 112 -16.09 -13.03 11.79
C PRO A 112 -16.41 -14.46 11.34
N GLY A 113 -17.63 -14.92 11.64
CA GLY A 113 -18.15 -16.21 11.17
C GLY A 113 -17.51 -17.44 11.84
N LEU A 114 -16.60 -17.29 12.81
CA LEU A 114 -16.02 -18.41 13.55
C LEU A 114 -16.82 -18.68 14.84
N SER A 115 -17.25 -19.92 15.04
CA SER A 115 -17.96 -20.30 16.27
C SER A 115 -17.01 -20.25 17.48
N LYS A 116 -17.56 -20.01 18.69
CA LYS A 116 -16.77 -20.02 19.93
C LYS A 116 -16.15 -21.39 20.21
N THR A 117 -16.76 -22.46 19.76
CA THR A 117 -16.25 -23.82 19.91
C THR A 117 -15.05 -24.02 19.00
N ASP A 118 -15.19 -23.77 17.70
CA ASP A 118 -14.11 -23.91 16.73
C ASP A 118 -12.92 -23.01 17.10
N ASN A 119 -13.20 -21.79 17.55
CA ASN A 119 -12.16 -20.88 18.01
C ASN A 119 -11.33 -21.50 19.14
N LYS A 120 -11.97 -22.04 20.18
CA LYS A 120 -11.27 -22.70 21.30
C LYS A 120 -10.49 -23.94 20.85
N GLU A 121 -11.04 -24.73 19.94
CA GLU A 121 -10.40 -25.95 19.44
C GLU A 121 -9.16 -25.62 18.60
N LEU A 122 -9.25 -24.64 17.73
CA LEU A 122 -8.12 -24.19 16.92
C LEU A 122 -6.99 -23.59 17.77
N VAL A 123 -7.32 -22.79 18.78
CA VAL A 123 -6.33 -22.26 19.74
C VAL A 123 -5.64 -23.41 20.48
N LYS A 124 -6.39 -24.36 21.05
CA LYS A 124 -5.84 -25.54 21.72
C LYS A 124 -4.97 -26.39 20.81
N TYR A 125 -5.35 -26.51 19.53
CA TYR A 125 -4.58 -27.25 18.55
C TYR A 125 -3.16 -26.66 18.39
N VAL A 126 -3.08 -25.33 18.26
CA VAL A 126 -1.78 -24.63 18.15
C VAL A 126 -1.00 -24.74 19.45
N GLU A 127 -1.62 -24.60 20.61
CA GLU A 127 -0.97 -24.70 21.93
C GLU A 127 -0.36 -26.09 22.22
N LYS A 128 -0.98 -27.16 21.69
CA LYS A 128 -0.48 -28.53 21.83
C LYS A 128 0.72 -28.84 20.94
N ASP A 129 0.89 -28.12 19.83
CA ASP A 129 2.02 -28.28 18.93
C ASP A 129 3.06 -27.19 19.17
N ALA A 130 4.15 -27.56 19.85
CA ALA A 130 5.21 -26.63 20.21
C ALA A 130 5.78 -25.86 19.00
N LYS A 131 5.85 -26.50 17.80
CA LYS A 131 6.37 -25.86 16.60
C LYS A 131 5.39 -24.81 16.06
N LEU A 132 4.09 -25.14 16.03
CA LEU A 132 3.06 -24.20 15.57
C LEU A 132 2.94 -23.02 16.51
N LYS A 133 3.03 -23.26 17.84
CA LYS A 133 3.01 -22.22 18.84
C LYS A 133 4.19 -21.27 18.68
N VAL A 134 5.43 -21.79 18.59
CA VAL A 134 6.63 -20.96 18.39
C VAL A 134 6.51 -20.19 17.07
N LEU A 135 6.03 -20.82 16.00
CA LEU A 135 5.83 -20.15 14.72
C LEU A 135 4.85 -18.97 14.86
N ALA A 136 3.72 -19.18 15.55
CA ALA A 136 2.72 -18.15 15.77
C ALA A 136 3.26 -16.98 16.63
N ASP A 137 3.93 -17.28 17.73
CA ASP A 137 4.49 -16.28 18.64
C ASP A 137 5.59 -15.47 17.93
N GLN A 138 6.43 -16.09 17.13
CA GLN A 138 7.46 -15.41 16.33
C GLN A 138 6.87 -14.56 15.19
N ILE A 139 5.73 -14.94 14.62
CA ILE A 139 5.02 -14.10 13.63
C ILE A 139 4.53 -12.80 14.29
N ILE A 140 4.06 -12.87 15.54
CA ILE A 140 3.68 -11.67 16.30
C ILE A 140 4.89 -10.76 16.50
N GLU A 141 6.04 -11.31 16.89
CA GLU A 141 7.29 -10.55 17.08
C GLU A 141 7.83 -9.94 15.78
N ILE A 142 7.73 -10.65 14.66
CA ILE A 142 8.08 -10.11 13.33
C ILE A 142 7.28 -8.84 13.01
N GLY A 143 6.04 -8.73 13.49
CA GLY A 143 5.20 -7.53 13.37
C GLY A 143 5.73 -6.31 14.13
N LYS A 144 6.79 -6.44 14.95
CA LYS A 144 7.47 -5.37 15.71
C LYS A 144 6.50 -4.48 16.49
N GLY A 145 5.57 -5.08 17.20
CA GLY A 145 4.60 -4.39 18.05
C GLY A 145 3.44 -3.71 17.31
N GLY A 146 3.33 -3.92 16.00
CA GLY A 146 2.13 -3.55 15.24
C GLY A 146 0.99 -4.54 15.49
N GLU A 147 -0.24 -4.04 15.49
CA GLU A 147 -1.41 -4.93 15.45
C GLU A 147 -1.34 -5.81 14.20
N TYR A 148 -1.46 -7.12 14.39
CA TYR A 148 -1.62 -8.05 13.28
C TYR A 148 -2.86 -7.69 12.45
N ALA A 149 -2.84 -7.98 11.16
CA ALA A 149 -3.94 -7.65 10.27
C ALA A 149 -5.28 -8.15 10.82
N LYS A 150 -6.26 -7.24 10.92
CA LYS A 150 -7.59 -7.59 11.45
C LYS A 150 -8.27 -8.63 10.56
N PRO A 151 -8.94 -9.62 11.16
CA PRO A 151 -9.69 -10.63 10.41
C PRO A 151 -10.84 -9.95 9.64
N LYS A 152 -11.06 -10.39 8.39
CA LYS A 152 -12.19 -9.96 7.55
C LYS A 152 -13.17 -11.11 7.40
N ASP A 153 -14.38 -10.84 6.90
CA ASP A 153 -15.36 -11.88 6.60
C ASP A 153 -14.81 -12.99 5.70
N SER A 154 -13.91 -12.61 4.79
CA SER A 154 -13.22 -13.54 3.87
C SER A 154 -11.91 -14.14 4.43
N TRP A 155 -11.69 -14.13 5.75
CA TRP A 155 -10.43 -14.57 6.35
C TRP A 155 -10.01 -16.00 5.98
N LEU A 156 -10.98 -16.88 5.74
CA LEU A 156 -10.73 -18.26 5.31
C LEU A 156 -9.93 -18.35 4.00
N ALA A 157 -10.10 -17.39 3.10
CA ALA A 157 -9.40 -17.34 1.82
C ALA A 157 -7.98 -16.71 1.89
N GLY A 158 -7.67 -16.06 3.03
CA GLY A 158 -6.35 -15.44 3.24
C GLY A 158 -5.31 -16.40 3.81
N GLY A 159 -4.06 -15.94 3.93
CA GLY A 159 -2.96 -16.69 4.52
C GLY A 159 -2.04 -15.80 5.36
N ILE A 160 -1.17 -16.41 6.17
CA ILE A 160 -0.22 -15.72 7.04
C ILE A 160 0.63 -14.71 6.26
N THR A 161 1.08 -15.05 5.06
CA THR A 161 1.87 -14.14 4.22
C THR A 161 1.11 -12.86 3.90
N THR A 162 -0.17 -12.98 3.55
CA THR A 162 -1.04 -11.83 3.25
C THR A 162 -1.25 -10.97 4.50
N ASP A 163 -1.46 -11.60 5.64
CA ASP A 163 -1.68 -10.90 6.90
C ASP A 163 -0.42 -10.15 7.35
N ILE A 164 0.75 -10.78 7.27
CA ILE A 164 2.05 -10.12 7.55
C ILE A 164 2.23 -8.90 6.66
N LEU A 165 2.00 -9.01 5.35
CA LEU A 165 2.13 -7.89 4.42
C LEU A 165 1.13 -6.77 4.72
N GLN A 166 -0.10 -7.12 5.12
CA GLN A 166 -1.11 -6.13 5.49
C GLN A 166 -0.76 -5.41 6.81
N THR A 167 -0.27 -6.14 7.81
CA THR A 167 0.23 -5.58 9.08
C THR A 167 1.33 -4.55 8.81
N LEU A 168 2.28 -4.93 7.95
CA LEU A 168 3.39 -4.06 7.56
C LEU A 168 2.95 -2.84 6.79
N ASP A 169 2.01 -3.00 5.87
CA ASP A 169 1.52 -1.87 5.09
C ASP A 169 0.97 -0.76 5.98
N THR A 170 0.24 -1.12 7.02
CA THR A 170 -0.32 -0.14 7.95
C THR A 170 0.77 0.57 8.75
N THR A 171 1.65 -0.19 9.40
CA THR A 171 2.68 0.36 10.30
C THR A 171 3.80 1.09 9.56
N THR A 172 4.28 0.54 8.44
CA THR A 172 5.39 1.13 7.70
C THR A 172 4.97 2.37 6.92
N ARG A 173 3.73 2.43 6.40
CA ARG A 173 3.23 3.64 5.73
C ARG A 173 3.13 4.81 6.69
N VAL A 174 2.55 4.61 7.87
CA VAL A 174 2.50 5.67 8.90
C VAL A 174 3.91 6.18 9.21
N LYS A 175 4.87 5.26 9.43
CA LYS A 175 6.23 5.61 9.80
C LYS A 175 7.02 6.28 8.67
N TYR A 176 7.02 5.68 7.49
CA TYR A 176 7.93 6.10 6.41
C TYR A 176 7.34 7.16 5.48
N LEU A 177 6.03 7.37 5.49
CA LEU A 177 5.36 8.44 4.74
C LEU A 177 5.00 9.66 5.61
N GLU A 178 5.40 9.71 6.87
CA GLU A 178 5.07 10.80 7.80
C GLU A 178 5.45 12.18 7.24
N GLU A 179 6.69 12.33 6.76
CA GLU A 179 7.16 13.59 6.16
C GLU A 179 6.32 13.99 4.95
N TRP A 180 6.11 13.03 4.04
CA TRP A 180 5.29 13.26 2.87
C TRP A 180 3.85 13.63 3.25
N GLN A 181 3.26 12.94 4.19
CA GLN A 181 1.88 13.18 4.63
C GLN A 181 1.75 14.57 5.23
N ARG A 182 2.64 14.94 6.15
CA ARG A 182 2.65 16.29 6.74
C ARG A 182 2.75 17.38 5.68
N ASN A 183 3.65 17.22 4.72
CA ASN A 183 3.79 18.18 3.62
C ASN A 183 2.55 18.21 2.74
N SER A 184 1.99 17.03 2.42
CA SER A 184 0.76 16.91 1.64
C SER A 184 -0.44 17.59 2.33
N ASP A 185 -0.62 17.37 3.62
CA ASP A 185 -1.73 17.95 4.39
C ASP A 185 -1.66 19.49 4.42
N VAL A 186 -0.46 20.07 4.45
CA VAL A 186 -0.25 21.53 4.39
C VAL A 186 -0.52 22.07 2.98
N ILE A 187 0.07 21.43 1.96
CA ILE A 187 0.00 21.87 0.56
C ILE A 187 -1.44 21.72 0.03
N PHE A 188 -2.09 20.62 0.33
CA PHE A 188 -3.47 20.32 -0.09
C PHE A 188 -4.46 20.48 1.07
N SER A 189 -4.26 21.52 1.89
CA SER A 189 -5.24 21.91 2.90
C SER A 189 -6.60 22.24 2.24
N GLU A 190 -7.69 22.13 3.00
CA GLU A 190 -9.05 22.38 2.52
C GLU A 190 -9.16 23.75 1.79
N LYS A 191 -8.51 24.79 2.34
CA LYS A 191 -8.43 26.11 1.70
C LYS A 191 -7.81 26.07 0.30
N ASN A 192 -6.75 25.28 0.11
CA ASN A 192 -6.06 25.16 -1.17
C ASN A 192 -6.83 24.25 -2.14
N LEU A 193 -7.43 23.17 -1.64
CA LEU A 193 -8.33 22.31 -2.43
C LEU A 193 -9.53 23.09 -2.97
N ASN A 194 -10.14 23.97 -2.16
CA ASN A 194 -11.23 24.84 -2.61
C ASN A 194 -10.80 25.81 -3.73
N LYS A 195 -9.58 26.34 -3.68
CA LYS A 195 -9.03 27.17 -4.76
C LYS A 195 -8.80 26.34 -6.04
N LEU A 196 -8.31 25.13 -5.91
CA LEU A 196 -8.11 24.23 -7.04
C LEU A 196 -9.45 23.83 -7.67
N GLU A 197 -10.47 23.54 -6.85
CA GLU A 197 -11.82 23.28 -7.31
C GLU A 197 -12.42 24.47 -8.06
N ALA A 198 -12.26 25.68 -7.53
CA ALA A 198 -12.72 26.90 -8.20
C ALA A 198 -12.05 27.15 -9.54
N ALA A 199 -10.77 26.78 -9.69
CA ALA A 199 -9.98 26.98 -10.90
C ALA A 199 -10.14 25.85 -11.94
N TYR A 200 -10.27 24.60 -11.50
CA TYR A 200 -10.20 23.40 -12.34
C TYR A 200 -11.44 22.51 -12.26
N GLY A 201 -12.38 22.82 -11.39
CA GLY A 201 -13.64 22.10 -11.21
C GLY A 201 -13.57 20.95 -10.21
N LYS A 202 -14.77 20.49 -9.80
CA LYS A 202 -14.97 19.45 -8.79
C LYS A 202 -14.29 18.12 -9.15
N SER A 203 -14.37 17.71 -10.42
CA SER A 203 -13.76 16.44 -10.87
C SER A 203 -12.24 16.42 -10.72
N TYR A 204 -11.59 17.58 -10.90
CA TYR A 204 -10.16 17.73 -10.67
C TYR A 204 -9.82 17.53 -9.18
N ARG A 205 -10.56 18.18 -8.28
CA ARG A 205 -10.40 18.01 -6.83
C ARG A 205 -10.56 16.56 -6.42
N GLU A 206 -11.63 15.89 -6.88
CA GLU A 206 -11.88 14.48 -6.58
C GLU A 206 -10.74 13.56 -7.07
N ALA A 207 -10.21 13.80 -8.26
CA ALA A 207 -9.08 13.05 -8.80
C ALA A 207 -7.82 13.26 -7.95
N LEU A 208 -7.55 14.49 -7.51
CA LEU A 208 -6.41 14.82 -6.66
C LEU A 208 -6.54 14.16 -5.27
N GLU A 209 -7.68 14.27 -4.62
CA GLU A 209 -7.95 13.63 -3.32
C GLU A 209 -7.83 12.11 -3.40
N ASN A 210 -8.33 11.50 -4.48
CA ASN A 210 -8.21 10.06 -4.70
C ASN A 210 -6.75 9.63 -4.88
N MET A 211 -5.96 10.43 -5.60
CA MET A 211 -4.55 10.17 -5.79
C MET A 211 -3.77 10.28 -4.47
N LEU A 212 -4.03 11.33 -3.69
CA LEU A 212 -3.42 11.52 -2.37
C LEU A 212 -3.76 10.35 -1.42
N GLU A 213 -5.03 9.93 -1.40
CA GLU A 213 -5.45 8.80 -0.59
C GLU A 213 -4.78 7.48 -1.05
N ARG A 214 -4.69 7.25 -2.37
CA ARG A 214 -3.96 6.11 -2.93
C ARG A 214 -2.48 6.12 -2.56
N MET A 215 -1.83 7.28 -2.61
CA MET A 215 -0.44 7.43 -2.19
C MET A 215 -0.27 7.15 -0.71
N LYS A 216 -1.18 7.65 0.14
CA LYS A 216 -1.18 7.46 1.59
C LYS A 216 -1.42 6.00 1.98
N THR A 217 -2.45 5.37 1.45
CA THR A 217 -2.93 4.06 1.89
C THR A 217 -2.42 2.90 1.02
N GLY A 218 -2.00 3.18 -0.20
CA GLY A 218 -1.69 2.17 -1.22
C GLY A 218 -2.93 1.51 -1.82
N ARG A 219 -4.12 2.02 -1.52
CA ARG A 219 -5.41 1.51 -2.00
C ARG A 219 -6.19 2.63 -2.65
N ASN A 220 -7.02 2.28 -3.64
CA ASN A 220 -7.97 3.25 -4.18
C ASN A 220 -9.00 3.61 -3.10
N ARG A 221 -9.45 4.86 -3.09
CA ARG A 221 -10.57 5.30 -2.24
C ARG A 221 -11.78 4.46 -2.61
N ASN A 222 -12.38 3.77 -1.63
CA ASN A 222 -13.63 3.08 -1.85
C ASN A 222 -14.73 4.13 -2.00
N PHE A 223 -15.17 4.38 -3.23
CA PHE A 223 -16.44 5.06 -3.43
C PHE A 223 -17.55 4.10 -3.00
N SER A 224 -18.23 4.41 -1.93
CA SER A 224 -19.47 3.73 -1.56
C SER A 224 -20.54 4.14 -2.57
N GLY A 225 -20.79 3.28 -3.51
CA GLY A 225 -21.88 3.42 -4.46
C GLY A 225 -21.46 3.11 -5.91
N ASP A 226 -22.22 2.23 -6.53
CA ASP A 226 -22.23 1.92 -7.96
C ASP A 226 -22.72 3.13 -8.80
N THR A 227 -22.14 4.30 -8.61
CA THR A 227 -22.54 5.49 -9.34
C THR A 227 -21.67 5.65 -10.60
N ILE A 228 -22.30 6.12 -11.66
CA ILE A 228 -21.72 6.52 -12.95
C ILE A 228 -20.46 7.40 -12.76
N THR A 229 -20.37 8.15 -11.65
CA THR A 229 -19.21 8.93 -11.21
C THR A 229 -17.97 8.08 -10.92
N GLY A 230 -18.10 6.88 -10.35
CA GLY A 230 -16.95 5.98 -10.10
C GLY A 230 -16.28 5.52 -11.40
N ARG A 231 -17.11 5.18 -12.43
CA ARG A 231 -16.60 4.81 -13.76
C ARG A 231 -15.98 5.99 -14.50
N ALA A 232 -16.51 7.21 -14.31
CA ALA A 232 -15.95 8.43 -14.90
C ALA A 232 -14.59 8.80 -14.27
N THR A 233 -14.39 8.56 -12.95
CA THR A 233 -13.10 8.78 -12.27
C THR A 233 -12.08 7.71 -12.62
N ASP A 234 -12.46 6.47 -12.80
CA ASP A 234 -11.59 5.41 -13.31
C ASP A 234 -11.17 5.68 -14.75
N TRP A 235 -12.09 6.19 -15.58
CA TRP A 235 -11.81 6.65 -16.94
C TRP A 235 -10.90 7.88 -16.94
N LEU A 236 -11.09 8.86 -16.05
CA LEU A 236 -10.24 10.05 -15.90
C LEU A 236 -8.84 9.66 -15.44
N THR A 237 -8.70 8.73 -14.48
CA THR A 237 -7.40 8.24 -14.01
C THR A 237 -6.65 7.47 -15.11
N GLY A 238 -7.37 6.71 -15.93
CA GLY A 238 -6.85 6.10 -17.15
C GLY A 238 -6.56 7.10 -18.29
N SER A 239 -7.39 8.16 -18.40
CA SER A 239 -7.28 9.17 -19.47
C SER A 239 -6.22 10.24 -19.18
N ILE A 240 -5.90 10.52 -17.90
CA ILE A 240 -4.80 11.43 -17.54
C ILE A 240 -3.47 10.87 -18.06
N GLY A 241 -3.27 9.56 -17.96
CA GLY A 241 -2.16 8.89 -18.63
C GLY A 241 -2.17 9.08 -20.16
N ALA A 242 -3.34 9.02 -20.77
CA ALA A 242 -3.53 9.23 -22.21
C ALA A 242 -3.31 10.70 -22.62
N ILE A 243 -3.82 11.67 -21.84
CA ILE A 243 -3.65 13.11 -22.10
C ILE A 243 -2.16 13.51 -22.02
N MET A 244 -1.39 12.92 -21.11
CA MET A 244 0.07 13.11 -21.06
C MET A 244 0.77 12.60 -22.34
N PHE A 245 0.27 11.53 -22.96
CA PHE A 245 0.79 11.00 -24.22
C PHE A 245 0.51 11.90 -25.41
N PHE A 246 -0.59 12.64 -25.42
CA PHE A 246 -1.02 13.51 -26.51
C PHE A 246 -0.65 14.98 -26.31
N ASN A 247 -0.06 15.34 -25.17
CA ASN A 247 0.35 16.72 -24.95
C ASN A 247 1.63 17.00 -25.76
N THR A 248 1.48 17.79 -26.83
CA THR A 248 2.55 18.20 -27.74
C THR A 248 3.77 18.80 -27.03
N ARG A 249 3.61 19.34 -25.83
CA ARG A 249 4.70 19.86 -24.98
C ARG A 249 5.57 18.75 -24.37
N SER A 250 4.97 17.65 -23.93
CA SER A 250 5.68 16.45 -23.48
C SER A 250 6.49 15.84 -24.64
N ALA A 251 5.93 15.86 -25.87
CA ALA A 251 6.61 15.40 -27.07
C ALA A 251 7.81 16.31 -27.43
N LEU A 252 7.66 17.65 -27.26
CA LEU A 252 8.73 18.63 -27.52
C LEU A 252 9.88 18.50 -26.52
N LEU A 253 9.60 18.27 -25.24
CA LEU A 253 10.64 18.02 -24.24
C LEU A 253 11.35 16.68 -24.43
N GLN A 254 10.70 15.69 -25.06
CA GLN A 254 11.30 14.41 -25.43
C GLN A 254 12.17 14.47 -26.70
N THR A 255 11.96 15.47 -27.55
CA THR A 255 12.76 15.68 -28.78
C THR A 255 13.95 16.60 -28.57
N LEU A 256 13.98 17.37 -27.49
CA LEU A 256 15.08 18.31 -27.14
C LEU A 256 16.05 17.76 -26.09
N SER A 257 15.84 16.53 -25.60
CA SER A 257 16.74 15.78 -24.75
C SER A 257 17.37 14.60 -25.50
#